data_8c14ea48bd07a9eaed06795ce456b17b
#
_entry.id   8c14ea48bd07a9eaed06795ce456b17b
#
_cell.length_a   1.000
_cell.length_b   1.000
_cell.length_c   1.000
_cell.angle_alpha   90.00
_cell.angle_beta   90.00
_cell.angle_gamma   90.00
#
_symmetry.space_group_name_H-M   'P 1'
#
loop_
_entity.id
_entity.type
_entity.pdbx_description
1 polymer ?
#
loop_
_entity_poly.entity_id
_entity_poly.type
_entity_poly.pdbx_seq_one_letter_code
_entity_poly.pdbx_strand_id
1 'polypeptide(L)'
;MQLAEIPLSVWRKRSQTFLFRGQAIRYWIAGQGEPLLLIHGFPSASWDWHYLWQPLAQRYRVIACDMLGFGDSAKPVNHDYSLLEQADLQQALLAHLGVEQPLHLLAHDYGDSVAQELLARHYEARIDLASCVFLNGGLFPETHRPVLMQKLLLSPLGWMIGRAFSRDGLVKSFRQIFGPQTRPSESQMDDFWSLVESNHGPRVMHKLIAYIPERRTQRERWVGAMQRGEVPLRVIDGEVDPISGAHMVARYRELVPNPDTILLSDIGHYPQIEAPCQVLKHYLAFRDRLISTPLKVACS
;
A
#
# COMPACT_ATOMS: atom_id res chain seq x y z
N MET A 1 24.14 0.55 4.66
CA MET A 1 23.87 -0.89 4.48
C MET A 1 22.86 -1.00 3.34
N GLN A 2 23.15 -1.76 2.30
CA GLN A 2 22.22 -1.96 1.20
C GLN A 2 21.37 -3.20 1.51
N LEU A 3 20.03 -3.09 1.40
CA LEU A 3 19.14 -4.23 1.57
C LEU A 3 19.17 -5.10 0.31
N ALA A 4 19.13 -6.41 0.51
CA ALA A 4 19.13 -7.36 -0.59
C ALA A 4 17.72 -7.43 -1.23
N GLU A 5 17.68 -7.38 -2.55
CA GLU A 5 16.48 -7.64 -3.33
C GLU A 5 16.11 -9.12 -3.26
N ILE A 6 14.83 -9.43 -3.10
CA ILE A 6 14.30 -10.77 -3.34
C ILE A 6 13.82 -10.84 -4.79
N PRO A 7 14.48 -11.60 -5.69
CA PRO A 7 14.05 -11.71 -7.08
C PRO A 7 12.59 -12.17 -7.19
N LEU A 8 11.83 -11.64 -8.17
CA LEU A 8 10.41 -11.97 -8.36
C LEU A 8 10.17 -13.48 -8.49
N SER A 9 11.07 -14.21 -9.15
CA SER A 9 10.98 -15.67 -9.29
C SER A 9 11.06 -16.41 -7.94
N VAL A 10 11.84 -15.88 -6.99
CA VAL A 10 11.94 -16.42 -5.62
C VAL A 10 10.72 -16.00 -4.80
N TRP A 11 10.26 -14.74 -4.97
CA TRP A 11 9.02 -14.24 -4.34
C TRP A 11 7.83 -15.11 -4.68
N ARG A 12 7.57 -15.33 -5.97
CA ARG A 12 6.48 -16.17 -6.47
C ARG A 12 6.48 -17.59 -5.88
N LYS A 13 7.65 -18.22 -5.76
CA LYS A 13 7.79 -19.58 -5.19
C LYS A 13 7.40 -19.68 -3.72
N ARG A 14 7.48 -18.57 -2.97
CA ARG A 14 7.15 -18.52 -1.54
C ARG A 14 5.69 -18.21 -1.28
N SER A 15 4.93 -17.89 -2.31
CA SER A 15 3.51 -17.54 -2.17
C SER A 15 2.66 -18.75 -1.80
N GLN A 16 1.63 -18.49 -1.02
CA GLN A 16 0.55 -19.41 -0.70
C GLN A 16 -0.76 -18.91 -1.31
N THR A 17 -1.81 -19.69 -1.26
CA THR A 17 -3.11 -19.32 -1.81
C THR A 17 -4.20 -19.55 -0.80
N PHE A 18 -5.11 -18.57 -0.63
CA PHE A 18 -6.38 -18.77 0.05
C PHE A 18 -7.54 -18.32 -0.84
N LEU A 19 -8.74 -18.74 -0.54
CA LEU A 19 -9.93 -18.36 -1.30
C LEU A 19 -10.69 -17.24 -0.58
N PHE A 20 -10.80 -16.09 -1.23
CA PHE A 20 -11.65 -15.00 -0.81
C PHE A 20 -12.87 -14.92 -1.73
N ARG A 21 -14.07 -15.20 -1.20
CA ARG A 21 -15.32 -15.22 -1.99
C ARG A 21 -15.20 -16.04 -3.29
N GLY A 22 -14.49 -17.19 -3.22
CA GLY A 22 -14.25 -18.07 -4.38
C GLY A 22 -13.13 -17.62 -5.32
N GLN A 23 -12.48 -16.47 -5.06
CA GLN A 23 -11.35 -15.96 -5.83
C GLN A 23 -10.02 -16.39 -5.20
N ALA A 24 -9.09 -16.89 -6.01
CA ALA A 24 -7.76 -17.28 -5.54
C ALA A 24 -6.89 -16.05 -5.28
N ILE A 25 -6.45 -15.89 -4.03
CA ILE A 25 -5.59 -14.80 -3.58
C ILE A 25 -4.22 -15.34 -3.21
N ARG A 26 -3.18 -14.75 -3.79
CA ARG A 26 -1.79 -15.08 -3.45
C ARG A 26 -1.35 -14.26 -2.24
N TYR A 27 -0.76 -14.93 -1.24
CA TYR A 27 -0.25 -14.27 -0.05
C TYR A 27 1.10 -14.82 0.39
N TRP A 28 1.79 -14.06 1.21
CA TRP A 28 3.10 -14.37 1.79
C TRP A 28 3.05 -14.16 3.28
N ILE A 29 3.75 -15.01 4.01
CA ILE A 29 3.92 -14.90 5.45
C ILE A 29 5.34 -15.32 5.81
N ALA A 30 6.00 -14.56 6.70
CA ALA A 30 7.32 -14.89 7.22
C ALA A 30 7.56 -14.27 8.60
N GLY A 31 8.52 -14.81 9.34
CA GLY A 31 8.90 -14.32 10.65
C GLY A 31 7.92 -14.71 11.76
N GLN A 32 8.19 -14.18 12.96
CA GLN A 32 7.43 -14.42 14.18
C GLN A 32 7.35 -13.11 14.99
N GLY A 33 6.45 -13.04 15.96
CA GLY A 33 6.25 -11.86 16.80
C GLY A 33 4.96 -11.12 16.48
N GLU A 34 4.93 -9.80 16.74
CA GLU A 34 3.77 -8.96 16.48
C GLU A 34 3.38 -8.99 14.99
N PRO A 35 2.08 -9.08 14.65
CA PRO A 35 1.65 -9.13 13.26
C PRO A 35 1.84 -7.78 12.57
N LEU A 36 2.45 -7.82 11.37
CA LEU A 36 2.64 -6.67 10.50
C LEU A 36 2.07 -6.98 9.12
N LEU A 37 1.01 -6.27 8.74
CA LEU A 37 0.40 -6.35 7.41
C LEU A 37 0.99 -5.29 6.48
N LEU A 38 1.50 -5.74 5.34
CA LEU A 38 2.02 -4.89 4.27
C LEU A 38 0.99 -4.82 3.14
N ILE A 39 0.53 -3.61 2.78
CA ILE A 39 -0.52 -3.41 1.77
C ILE A 39 0.07 -2.59 0.60
N HIS A 40 0.15 -3.21 -0.58
CA HIS A 40 0.79 -2.63 -1.77
C HIS A 40 -0.09 -1.59 -2.48
N GLY A 41 0.50 -0.88 -3.46
CA GLY A 41 -0.14 0.15 -4.27
C GLY A 41 -0.64 -0.32 -5.65
N PHE A 42 -1.15 0.65 -6.43
CA PHE A 42 -1.55 0.50 -7.84
C PHE A 42 -0.42 0.99 -8.76
N PRO A 43 -0.10 0.33 -9.85
CA PRO A 43 -0.67 -0.92 -10.39
C PRO A 43 0.16 -2.16 -10.06
N SER A 44 1.06 -2.08 -9.09
CA SER A 44 2.01 -3.13 -8.71
C SER A 44 1.36 -4.26 -7.89
N ALA A 45 2.13 -4.88 -7.01
CA ALA A 45 1.72 -6.04 -6.23
C ALA A 45 2.53 -6.14 -4.93
N SER A 46 2.31 -7.17 -4.13
CA SER A 46 3.03 -7.41 -2.87
C SER A 46 4.57 -7.46 -3.01
N TRP A 47 5.08 -7.68 -4.21
CA TRP A 47 6.52 -7.63 -4.48
C TRP A 47 7.13 -6.24 -4.24
N ASP A 48 6.36 -5.19 -4.15
CA ASP A 48 6.80 -3.84 -3.73
C ASP A 48 7.60 -3.87 -2.42
N TRP A 49 7.38 -4.89 -1.60
CA TRP A 49 8.01 -5.07 -0.28
C TRP A 49 9.29 -5.91 -0.30
N HIS A 50 9.79 -6.31 -1.46
CA HIS A 50 10.87 -7.28 -1.61
C HIS A 50 12.20 -6.88 -0.94
N TYR A 51 12.51 -5.59 -0.80
CA TYR A 51 13.66 -5.12 -0.03
C TYR A 51 13.43 -5.13 1.48
N LEU A 52 12.22 -4.84 1.92
CA LEU A 52 11.87 -4.70 3.34
C LEU A 52 11.48 -6.03 3.98
N TRP A 53 11.14 -7.04 3.17
CA TRP A 53 10.57 -8.30 3.63
C TRP A 53 11.44 -9.02 4.65
N GLN A 54 12.69 -9.28 4.31
CA GLN A 54 13.60 -10.03 5.20
C GLN A 54 13.91 -9.30 6.50
N PRO A 55 14.33 -8.01 6.49
CA PRO A 55 14.61 -7.30 7.72
C PRO A 55 13.38 -7.13 8.62
N LEU A 56 12.18 -6.96 8.06
CA LEU A 56 10.95 -6.93 8.83
C LEU A 56 10.60 -8.30 9.41
N ALA A 57 10.78 -9.39 8.67
CA ALA A 57 10.53 -10.75 9.13
C ALA A 57 11.47 -11.22 10.26
N GLN A 58 12.57 -10.52 10.51
CA GLN A 58 13.42 -10.75 11.68
C GLN A 58 12.79 -10.28 13.00
N ARG A 59 11.80 -9.37 12.95
CA ARG A 59 11.20 -8.75 14.13
C ARG A 59 9.67 -8.97 14.23
N TYR A 60 9.01 -9.24 13.11
CA TYR A 60 7.55 -9.29 13.01
C TYR A 60 7.09 -10.57 12.30
N ARG A 61 5.87 -10.99 12.57
CA ARG A 61 5.13 -11.90 11.71
C ARG A 61 4.58 -11.08 10.54
N VAL A 62 5.34 -11.00 9.45
CA VAL A 62 5.03 -10.18 8.28
C VAL A 62 4.04 -10.91 7.38
N ILE A 63 3.00 -10.22 6.95
CA ILE A 63 1.93 -10.72 6.09
C ILE A 63 1.76 -9.75 4.92
N ALA A 64 1.66 -10.26 3.70
CA ALA A 64 1.30 -9.49 2.52
C ALA A 64 0.46 -10.35 1.57
N CYS A 65 -0.39 -9.74 0.76
CA CYS A 65 -1.04 -10.43 -0.35
C CYS A 65 -1.02 -9.56 -1.60
N ASP A 66 -1.10 -10.20 -2.75
CA ASP A 66 -1.57 -9.52 -3.95
C ASP A 66 -3.07 -9.33 -3.81
N MET A 67 -3.53 -8.10 -3.76
CA MET A 67 -4.96 -7.81 -3.63
C MET A 67 -5.76 -8.33 -4.85
N LEU A 68 -7.06 -8.48 -4.70
CA LEU A 68 -7.93 -8.88 -5.82
C LEU A 68 -7.79 -7.90 -6.99
N GLY A 69 -7.49 -8.40 -8.17
CA GLY A 69 -7.22 -7.58 -9.35
C GLY A 69 -5.74 -7.25 -9.58
N PHE A 70 -4.84 -7.64 -8.67
CA PHE A 70 -3.41 -7.30 -8.71
C PHE A 70 -2.51 -8.54 -8.73
N GLY A 71 -1.27 -8.35 -9.16
CA GLY A 71 -0.20 -9.35 -9.11
C GLY A 71 -0.60 -10.70 -9.69
N ASP A 72 -0.31 -11.75 -8.96
CA ASP A 72 -0.65 -13.13 -9.36
C ASP A 72 -1.99 -13.62 -8.75
N SER A 73 -2.74 -12.75 -8.07
CA SER A 73 -4.10 -13.03 -7.59
C SER A 73 -5.14 -13.02 -8.72
N ALA A 74 -6.33 -13.51 -8.43
CA ALA A 74 -7.45 -13.51 -9.38
C ALA A 74 -7.80 -12.08 -9.85
N LYS A 75 -8.11 -11.94 -11.15
CA LYS A 75 -8.47 -10.69 -11.80
C LYS A 75 -9.79 -10.85 -12.59
N PRO A 76 -10.93 -11.10 -11.90
CA PRO A 76 -12.21 -11.31 -12.57
C PRO A 76 -12.64 -10.07 -13.36
N VAL A 77 -12.92 -10.25 -14.67
CA VAL A 77 -13.28 -9.14 -15.56
C VAL A 77 -14.67 -8.59 -15.25
N ASN A 78 -15.61 -9.48 -14.88
CA ASN A 78 -16.98 -9.09 -14.51
C ASN A 78 -17.07 -8.90 -12.99
N HIS A 79 -16.36 -7.91 -12.48
CA HIS A 79 -16.28 -7.60 -11.05
C HIS A 79 -16.17 -6.09 -10.83
N ASP A 80 -16.82 -5.58 -9.80
CA ASP A 80 -16.73 -4.18 -9.40
C ASP A 80 -15.79 -4.08 -8.20
N TYR A 81 -14.55 -3.70 -8.49
CA TYR A 81 -13.52 -3.55 -7.46
C TYR A 81 -13.77 -2.32 -6.59
N SER A 82 -13.62 -2.47 -5.27
CA SER A 82 -13.69 -1.36 -4.32
C SER A 82 -12.63 -1.47 -3.23
N LEU A 83 -12.25 -0.34 -2.65
CA LEU A 83 -11.34 -0.27 -1.51
C LEU A 83 -11.95 -0.94 -0.26
N LEU A 84 -13.26 -0.85 -0.10
CA LEU A 84 -13.99 -1.51 0.98
C LEU A 84 -13.87 -3.04 0.88
N GLU A 85 -13.99 -3.60 -0.33
CA GLU A 85 -13.80 -5.03 -0.57
C GLU A 85 -12.35 -5.46 -0.33
N GLN A 86 -11.36 -4.64 -0.71
CA GLN A 86 -9.96 -4.94 -0.40
C GLN A 86 -9.71 -4.96 1.12
N ALA A 87 -10.36 -4.10 1.88
CA ALA A 87 -10.31 -4.17 3.34
C ALA A 87 -10.98 -5.44 3.88
N ASP A 88 -12.11 -5.89 3.29
CA ASP A 88 -12.73 -7.19 3.62
C ASP A 88 -11.76 -8.35 3.34
N LEU A 89 -11.05 -8.28 2.20
CA LEU A 89 -10.04 -9.27 1.83
C LEU A 89 -8.91 -9.34 2.86
N GLN A 90 -8.38 -8.19 3.31
CA GLN A 90 -7.33 -8.16 4.34
C GLN A 90 -7.83 -8.79 5.64
N GLN A 91 -9.03 -8.45 6.10
CA GLN A 91 -9.60 -9.05 7.32
C GLN A 91 -9.83 -10.56 7.15
N ALA A 92 -10.29 -11.01 5.98
CA ALA A 92 -10.48 -12.43 5.69
C ALA A 92 -9.13 -13.19 5.69
N LEU A 93 -8.06 -12.59 5.15
CA LEU A 93 -6.72 -13.16 5.20
C LEU A 93 -6.21 -13.27 6.64
N LEU A 94 -6.38 -12.23 7.45
CA LEU A 94 -5.97 -12.23 8.85
C LEU A 94 -6.72 -13.31 9.64
N ALA A 95 -8.01 -13.44 9.43
CA ALA A 95 -8.84 -14.50 10.03
C ALA A 95 -8.39 -15.89 9.59
N HIS A 96 -8.11 -16.09 8.29
CA HIS A 96 -7.57 -17.34 7.75
C HIS A 96 -6.24 -17.74 8.41
N LEU A 97 -5.41 -16.75 8.76
CA LEU A 97 -4.11 -16.95 9.40
C LEU A 97 -4.18 -17.00 10.94
N GLY A 98 -5.36 -16.89 11.54
CA GLY A 98 -5.54 -16.87 12.99
C GLY A 98 -4.84 -15.70 13.67
N VAL A 99 -4.87 -14.51 13.08
CA VAL A 99 -4.30 -13.29 13.67
C VAL A 99 -5.33 -12.66 14.59
N GLU A 100 -5.11 -12.76 15.89
CA GLU A 100 -5.97 -12.22 16.96
C GLU A 100 -5.32 -11.06 17.73
N GLN A 101 -4.00 -10.88 17.53
CA GLN A 101 -3.23 -9.83 18.21
C GLN A 101 -3.43 -8.46 17.53
N PRO A 102 -3.24 -7.35 18.28
CA PRO A 102 -3.24 -6.01 17.69
C PRO A 102 -2.28 -5.92 16.49
N LEU A 103 -2.77 -5.38 15.39
CA LEU A 103 -2.12 -5.39 14.09
C LEU A 103 -1.35 -4.10 13.81
N HIS A 104 -0.15 -4.22 13.27
CA HIS A 104 0.58 -3.09 12.67
C HIS A 104 0.34 -3.05 11.18
N LEU A 105 0.13 -1.85 10.62
CA LEU A 105 -0.01 -1.62 9.18
C LEU A 105 1.18 -0.84 8.64
N LEU A 106 1.66 -1.24 7.47
CA LEU A 106 2.55 -0.47 6.61
C LEU A 106 1.97 -0.55 5.19
N ALA A 107 1.50 0.56 4.67
CA ALA A 107 0.75 0.61 3.43
C ALA A 107 1.39 1.59 2.44
N HIS A 108 1.06 1.44 1.15
CA HIS A 108 1.55 2.27 0.06
C HIS A 108 0.44 2.58 -0.94
N ASP A 109 0.31 3.83 -1.39
CA ASP A 109 -0.58 4.36 -2.44
C ASP A 109 -2.05 3.91 -2.33
N TYR A 110 -2.48 2.96 -3.17
CA TYR A 110 -3.82 2.33 -3.11
C TYR A 110 -4.02 1.65 -1.75
N GLY A 111 -2.99 0.99 -1.26
CA GLY A 111 -2.98 0.33 0.04
C GLY A 111 -3.20 1.28 1.20
N ASP A 112 -2.79 2.53 1.10
CA ASP A 112 -3.05 3.54 2.13
C ASP A 112 -4.55 3.80 2.31
N SER A 113 -5.32 3.79 1.23
CA SER A 113 -6.78 3.92 1.34
C SER A 113 -7.44 2.69 1.94
N VAL A 114 -6.91 1.49 1.65
CA VAL A 114 -7.32 0.26 2.35
C VAL A 114 -6.98 0.34 3.84
N ALA A 115 -5.80 0.84 4.19
CA ALA A 115 -5.38 1.04 5.57
C ALA A 115 -6.23 2.10 6.30
N GLN A 116 -6.64 3.18 5.62
CA GLN A 116 -7.60 4.17 6.15
C GLN A 116 -8.96 3.52 6.45
N GLU A 117 -9.45 2.62 5.59
CA GLU A 117 -10.69 1.87 5.86
C GLU A 117 -10.50 0.91 7.05
N LEU A 118 -9.39 0.20 7.15
CA LEU A 118 -9.09 -0.64 8.31
C LEU A 118 -9.00 0.19 9.60
N LEU A 119 -8.43 1.40 9.54
CA LEU A 119 -8.39 2.33 10.67
C LEU A 119 -9.81 2.79 11.08
N ALA A 120 -10.69 3.06 10.12
CA ALA A 120 -12.09 3.36 10.42
C ALA A 120 -12.80 2.16 11.10
N ARG A 121 -12.53 0.93 10.62
CA ARG A 121 -13.06 -0.31 11.20
C ARG A 121 -12.50 -0.60 12.60
N HIS A 122 -11.30 -0.16 12.94
CA HIS A 122 -10.77 -0.24 14.30
C HIS A 122 -11.68 0.51 15.27
N TYR A 123 -12.10 1.70 14.92
CA TYR A 123 -13.01 2.50 15.74
C TYR A 123 -14.46 1.97 15.77
N GLU A 124 -14.78 1.00 14.93
CA GLU A 124 -16.02 0.23 14.95
C GLU A 124 -15.87 -1.11 15.70
N ALA A 125 -14.74 -1.34 16.36
CA ALA A 125 -14.39 -2.59 17.04
C ALA A 125 -14.43 -3.85 16.14
N ARG A 126 -14.15 -3.68 14.83
CA ARG A 126 -14.12 -4.77 13.83
C ARG A 126 -12.74 -5.34 13.59
N ILE A 127 -11.71 -4.65 14.00
CA ILE A 127 -10.30 -5.04 13.94
C ILE A 127 -9.54 -4.27 15.02
N ASP A 128 -8.47 -4.83 15.56
CA ASP A 128 -7.61 -4.12 16.52
C ASP A 128 -6.30 -3.70 15.86
N LEU A 129 -6.03 -2.38 15.82
CA LEU A 129 -4.83 -1.79 15.23
C LEU A 129 -3.93 -1.18 16.30
N ALA A 130 -2.68 -1.61 16.32
CA ALA A 130 -1.65 -1.09 17.21
C ALA A 130 -0.91 0.13 16.63
N SER A 131 -0.75 0.22 15.31
CA SER A 131 -0.20 1.40 14.61
C SER A 131 -0.44 1.32 13.11
N CYS A 132 -0.35 2.47 12.41
CA CYS A 132 -0.43 2.53 10.96
C CYS A 132 0.63 3.49 10.40
N VAL A 133 1.35 3.04 9.36
CA VAL A 133 2.33 3.82 8.62
C VAL A 133 1.92 3.88 7.15
N PHE A 134 1.87 5.08 6.59
CA PHE A 134 1.47 5.38 5.22
C PHE A 134 2.68 5.80 4.39
N LEU A 135 2.76 5.33 3.15
CA LEU A 135 3.80 5.67 2.17
C LEU A 135 3.16 6.20 0.88
N ASN A 136 3.39 7.47 0.56
CA ASN A 136 2.97 8.11 -0.70
C ASN A 136 1.53 7.78 -1.15
N GLY A 137 0.58 7.82 -0.24
CA GLY A 137 -0.83 7.59 -0.52
C GLY A 137 -1.65 8.86 -0.73
N GLY A 138 -2.72 8.74 -1.48
CA GLY A 138 -3.69 9.84 -1.66
C GLY A 138 -4.64 9.93 -0.47
N LEU A 139 -4.14 10.21 0.72
CA LEU A 139 -4.90 10.24 1.98
C LEU A 139 -6.05 11.27 1.97
N PHE A 140 -5.90 12.32 1.18
CA PHE A 140 -6.88 13.39 1.03
C PHE A 140 -7.25 13.54 -0.46
N PRO A 141 -8.48 13.26 -0.86
CA PRO A 141 -8.90 13.30 -2.26
C PRO A 141 -8.66 14.66 -2.94
N GLU A 142 -8.71 15.75 -2.16
CA GLU A 142 -8.48 17.11 -2.65
C GLU A 142 -7.02 17.41 -3.01
N THR A 143 -6.06 16.64 -2.48
CA THR A 143 -4.64 16.81 -2.80
C THR A 143 -4.15 15.90 -3.91
N HIS A 144 -4.92 14.88 -4.28
CA HIS A 144 -4.53 13.91 -5.29
C HIS A 144 -4.38 14.56 -6.68
N ARG A 145 -3.20 14.40 -7.29
CA ARG A 145 -2.86 14.95 -8.61
C ARG A 145 -2.69 13.81 -9.63
N PRO A 146 -3.79 13.36 -10.27
CA PRO A 146 -3.73 12.20 -11.15
C PRO A 146 -2.87 12.46 -12.38
N VAL A 147 -1.95 11.54 -12.68
CA VAL A 147 -1.16 11.54 -13.91
C VAL A 147 -2.05 11.24 -15.13
N LEU A 148 -1.54 11.52 -16.34
CA LEU A 148 -2.31 11.39 -17.57
C LEU A 148 -2.93 9.99 -17.74
N MET A 149 -2.17 8.92 -17.44
CA MET A 149 -2.65 7.55 -17.57
C MET A 149 -3.85 7.27 -16.63
N GLN A 150 -3.83 7.77 -15.41
CA GLN A 150 -4.96 7.64 -14.47
C GLN A 150 -6.22 8.33 -15.01
N LYS A 151 -6.06 9.55 -15.59
CA LYS A 151 -7.18 10.29 -16.23
C LYS A 151 -7.75 9.53 -17.43
N LEU A 152 -6.89 8.94 -18.27
CA LEU A 152 -7.31 8.15 -19.41
C LEU A 152 -8.06 6.88 -19.00
N LEU A 153 -7.58 6.16 -17.99
CA LEU A 153 -8.25 4.97 -17.45
C LEU A 153 -9.61 5.28 -16.83
N LEU A 154 -9.79 6.47 -16.22
CA LEU A 154 -11.06 6.93 -15.66
C LEU A 154 -12.04 7.44 -16.72
N SER A 155 -11.62 7.63 -17.96
CA SER A 155 -12.48 8.09 -19.04
C SER A 155 -13.48 7.00 -19.50
N PRO A 156 -14.55 7.34 -20.22
CA PRO A 156 -15.48 6.35 -20.80
C PRO A 156 -14.78 5.31 -21.72
N LEU A 157 -13.61 5.66 -22.28
CA LEU A 157 -12.79 4.76 -23.10
C LEU A 157 -11.73 3.99 -22.28
N GLY A 158 -11.77 4.10 -20.95
CA GLY A 158 -10.79 3.48 -20.05
C GLY A 158 -10.61 1.98 -20.27
N TRP A 159 -11.66 1.26 -20.65
CA TRP A 159 -11.60 -0.17 -20.95
C TRP A 159 -10.74 -0.49 -22.19
N MET A 160 -10.73 0.39 -23.21
CA MET A 160 -9.84 0.27 -24.37
C MET A 160 -8.41 0.63 -24.00
N ILE A 161 -8.24 1.73 -23.26
CA ILE A 161 -6.94 2.19 -22.76
C ILE A 161 -6.26 1.12 -21.91
N GLY A 162 -7.02 0.53 -20.97
CA GLY A 162 -6.50 -0.56 -20.13
C GLY A 162 -6.03 -1.75 -20.97
N ARG A 163 -6.83 -2.22 -21.94
CA ARG A 163 -6.44 -3.32 -22.83
C ARG A 163 -5.23 -3.03 -23.71
N ALA A 164 -5.03 -1.76 -24.09
CA ALA A 164 -3.89 -1.31 -24.88
C ALA A 164 -2.67 -0.98 -24.01
N PHE A 165 -2.80 -1.04 -22.68
CA PHE A 165 -1.69 -0.74 -21.78
C PHE A 165 -0.57 -1.78 -21.96
N SER A 166 0.64 -1.31 -22.06
CA SER A 166 1.83 -2.10 -22.39
C SER A 166 2.96 -1.84 -21.40
N ARG A 167 4.00 -2.67 -21.48
CA ARG A 167 5.25 -2.47 -20.75
C ARG A 167 5.81 -1.06 -20.95
N ASP A 168 5.86 -0.57 -22.19
CA ASP A 168 6.37 0.78 -22.48
C ASP A 168 5.51 1.87 -21.82
N GLY A 169 4.20 1.67 -21.78
CA GLY A 169 3.28 2.54 -21.04
C GLY A 169 3.58 2.57 -19.55
N LEU A 170 3.87 1.41 -18.94
CA LEU A 170 4.28 1.30 -17.55
C LEU A 170 5.61 2.01 -17.29
N VAL A 171 6.64 1.74 -18.13
CA VAL A 171 7.95 2.40 -18.04
C VAL A 171 7.81 3.91 -18.11
N LYS A 172 7.00 4.43 -19.06
CA LYS A 172 6.75 5.86 -19.20
C LYS A 172 6.07 6.45 -17.96
N SER A 173 5.11 5.73 -17.37
CA SER A 173 4.44 6.15 -16.14
C SER A 173 5.40 6.17 -14.96
N PHE A 174 6.20 5.13 -14.77
CA PHE A 174 7.16 5.02 -13.68
C PHE A 174 8.25 6.09 -13.76
N ARG A 175 8.74 6.41 -14.96
CA ARG A 175 9.70 7.51 -15.15
C ARG A 175 9.18 8.87 -14.69
N GLN A 176 7.87 9.06 -14.62
CA GLN A 176 7.25 10.32 -14.18
C GLN A 176 7.08 10.41 -12.67
N ILE A 177 6.96 9.26 -11.99
CA ILE A 177 6.60 9.20 -10.57
C ILE A 177 7.74 8.78 -9.66
N PHE A 178 8.77 8.11 -10.18
CA PHE A 178 10.01 7.82 -9.44
C PHE A 178 10.91 9.05 -9.37
N GLY A 179 11.72 9.13 -8.33
CA GLY A 179 12.75 10.13 -8.20
C GLY A 179 13.76 10.09 -9.37
N PRO A 180 14.41 11.21 -9.71
CA PRO A 180 15.25 11.29 -10.90
C PRO A 180 16.47 10.35 -10.86
N GLN A 181 16.96 10.00 -9.68
CA GLN A 181 18.14 9.15 -9.46
C GLN A 181 17.80 7.72 -8.99
N THR A 182 16.52 7.40 -8.77
CA THR A 182 16.07 6.16 -8.12
C THR A 182 15.14 5.33 -9.00
N ARG A 183 15.17 5.56 -10.31
CA ARG A 183 14.35 4.84 -11.28
C ARG A 183 14.68 3.35 -11.29
N PRO A 184 13.66 2.48 -11.42
CA PRO A 184 13.89 1.04 -11.54
C PRO A 184 14.75 0.72 -12.76
N SER A 185 15.56 -0.34 -12.66
CA SER A 185 16.29 -0.91 -13.78
C SER A 185 15.33 -1.51 -14.81
N GLU A 186 15.80 -1.75 -16.03
CA GLU A 186 15.00 -2.44 -17.06
C GLU A 186 14.54 -3.83 -16.61
N SER A 187 15.39 -4.57 -15.89
CA SER A 187 15.02 -5.88 -15.30
C SER A 187 13.90 -5.77 -14.29
N GLN A 188 13.94 -4.78 -13.39
CA GLN A 188 12.85 -4.53 -12.44
C GLN A 188 11.57 -4.09 -13.16
N MET A 189 11.68 -3.33 -14.25
CA MET A 189 10.52 -2.97 -15.09
C MET A 189 9.88 -4.20 -15.76
N ASP A 190 10.70 -5.18 -16.18
CA ASP A 190 10.19 -6.47 -16.69
C ASP A 190 9.44 -7.24 -15.61
N ASP A 191 9.97 -7.27 -14.38
CA ASP A 191 9.33 -7.90 -13.23
C ASP A 191 8.00 -7.20 -12.86
N PHE A 192 7.97 -5.87 -12.80
CA PHE A 192 6.72 -5.12 -12.58
C PHE A 192 5.70 -5.39 -13.68
N TRP A 193 6.12 -5.38 -14.95
CA TRP A 193 5.23 -5.67 -16.07
C TRP A 193 4.67 -7.08 -15.98
N SER A 194 5.50 -8.07 -15.65
CA SER A 194 5.08 -9.47 -15.46
C SER A 194 3.97 -9.62 -14.41
N LEU A 195 3.98 -8.81 -13.34
CA LEU A 195 2.93 -8.78 -12.32
C LEU A 195 1.65 -8.08 -12.82
N VAL A 196 1.80 -6.96 -13.53
CA VAL A 196 0.67 -6.23 -14.11
C VAL A 196 -0.04 -7.09 -15.16
N GLU A 197 0.71 -7.74 -16.05
CA GLU A 197 0.17 -8.55 -17.15
C GLU A 197 -0.43 -9.88 -16.69
N SER A 198 0.09 -10.44 -15.59
CA SER A 198 -0.39 -11.70 -15.02
C SER A 198 -1.92 -11.76 -14.95
N ASN A 199 -2.51 -12.93 -15.24
CA ASN A 199 -3.97 -13.15 -15.22
C ASN A 199 -4.77 -12.10 -16.03
N HIS A 200 -4.19 -11.59 -17.13
CA HIS A 200 -4.81 -10.58 -18.01
C HIS A 200 -5.12 -9.25 -17.32
N GLY A 201 -4.27 -8.80 -16.39
CA GLY A 201 -4.48 -7.58 -15.59
C GLY A 201 -4.81 -6.29 -16.35
N PRO A 202 -4.24 -6.01 -17.54
CA PRO A 202 -4.63 -4.85 -18.34
C PRO A 202 -6.14 -4.73 -18.61
N ARG A 203 -6.89 -5.84 -18.62
CA ARG A 203 -8.35 -5.83 -18.81
C ARG A 203 -9.14 -5.25 -17.64
N VAL A 204 -8.57 -5.22 -16.45
CA VAL A 204 -9.25 -4.74 -15.23
C VAL A 204 -8.72 -3.40 -14.71
N MET A 205 -7.64 -2.86 -15.27
CA MET A 205 -7.02 -1.60 -14.82
C MET A 205 -8.01 -0.43 -14.76
N HIS A 206 -8.89 -0.30 -15.77
CA HIS A 206 -9.91 0.75 -15.80
C HIS A 206 -10.98 0.62 -14.71
N LYS A 207 -11.13 -0.58 -14.13
CA LYS A 207 -12.01 -0.82 -12.99
C LYS A 207 -11.28 -0.56 -11.68
N LEU A 208 -10.05 -1.02 -11.58
CA LEU A 208 -9.20 -0.79 -10.41
C LEU A 208 -8.99 0.70 -10.14
N ILE A 209 -8.80 1.53 -11.19
CA ILE A 209 -8.58 2.97 -11.04
C ILE A 209 -9.80 3.72 -10.44
N ALA A 210 -10.96 3.08 -10.34
CA ALA A 210 -12.16 3.63 -9.72
C ALA A 210 -11.97 3.96 -8.22
N TYR A 211 -10.87 3.54 -7.60
CA TYR A 211 -10.50 3.95 -6.25
C TYR A 211 -10.36 5.48 -6.10
N ILE A 212 -10.02 6.20 -7.17
CA ILE A 212 -9.85 7.66 -7.13
C ILE A 212 -11.18 8.38 -6.81
N PRO A 213 -12.30 8.14 -7.52
CA PRO A 213 -13.59 8.67 -7.09
C PRO A 213 -14.11 8.08 -5.77
N GLU A 214 -13.81 6.81 -5.45
CA GLU A 214 -14.21 6.19 -4.18
C GLU A 214 -13.59 6.92 -2.98
N ARG A 215 -12.33 7.36 -3.06
CA ARG A 215 -11.69 8.20 -2.03
C ARG A 215 -12.51 9.46 -1.71
N ARG A 216 -13.14 10.08 -2.71
CA ARG A 216 -13.98 11.27 -2.50
C ARG A 216 -15.26 10.93 -1.72
N THR A 217 -15.87 9.80 -2.07
CA THR A 217 -17.10 9.33 -1.39
C THR A 217 -16.82 8.96 0.06
N GLN A 218 -15.65 8.37 0.36
CA GLN A 218 -15.28 7.91 1.69
C GLN A 218 -14.48 8.94 2.51
N ARG A 219 -14.30 10.16 2.00
CA ARG A 219 -13.43 11.18 2.61
C ARG A 219 -13.70 11.41 4.09
N GLU A 220 -14.95 11.67 4.45
CA GLU A 220 -15.32 11.98 5.84
C GLU A 220 -15.01 10.81 6.77
N ARG A 221 -15.28 9.59 6.33
CA ARG A 221 -15.01 8.37 7.07
C ARG A 221 -13.52 8.17 7.31
N TRP A 222 -12.71 8.27 6.25
CA TRP A 222 -11.28 7.95 6.33
C TRP A 222 -10.45 9.06 6.95
N VAL A 223 -10.72 10.30 6.59
CA VAL A 223 -10.04 11.45 7.23
C VAL A 223 -10.45 11.56 8.69
N GLY A 224 -11.73 11.38 9.01
CA GLY A 224 -12.22 11.36 10.38
C GLY A 224 -11.55 10.28 11.24
N ALA A 225 -11.31 9.10 10.70
CA ALA A 225 -10.57 8.05 11.41
C ALA A 225 -9.13 8.46 11.76
N MET A 226 -8.40 9.10 10.84
CA MET A 226 -7.05 9.61 11.13
C MET A 226 -7.06 10.75 12.16
N GLN A 227 -8.11 11.54 12.20
CA GLN A 227 -8.25 12.68 13.14
C GLN A 227 -8.54 12.25 14.58
N ARG A 228 -8.98 11.02 14.83
CA ARG A 228 -9.24 10.53 16.19
C ARG A 228 -7.97 10.46 17.05
N GLY A 229 -6.82 10.15 16.45
CA GLY A 229 -5.52 10.23 17.12
C GLY A 229 -5.23 9.17 18.19
N GLU A 230 -6.09 8.16 18.36
CA GLU A 230 -5.93 7.08 19.34
C GLU A 230 -4.92 6.03 18.85
N VAL A 231 -4.98 5.65 17.57
CA VAL A 231 -4.00 4.78 16.93
C VAL A 231 -2.79 5.61 16.50
N PRO A 232 -1.56 5.25 16.89
CA PRO A 232 -0.36 5.94 16.43
C PRO A 232 -0.21 5.87 14.91
N LEU A 233 -0.07 7.03 14.27
CA LEU A 233 0.08 7.16 12.82
C LEU A 233 1.45 7.77 12.48
N ARG A 234 2.04 7.36 11.35
CA ARG A 234 3.19 8.00 10.72
C ARG A 234 3.03 8.05 9.22
N VAL A 235 3.49 9.12 8.59
CA VAL A 235 3.69 9.23 7.14
C VAL A 235 5.19 9.24 6.84
N ILE A 236 5.63 8.43 5.86
CA ILE A 236 7.00 8.42 5.34
C ILE A 236 6.91 8.54 3.82
N ASP A 237 7.05 9.73 3.29
CA ASP A 237 6.79 10.01 1.88
C ASP A 237 8.03 10.47 1.13
N GLY A 238 8.10 10.08 -0.15
CA GLY A 238 9.01 10.68 -1.10
C GLY A 238 8.56 12.09 -1.45
N GLU A 239 9.46 13.05 -1.27
CA GLU A 239 9.15 14.48 -1.38
C GLU A 239 8.76 14.91 -2.80
N VAL A 240 9.44 14.33 -3.83
CA VAL A 240 9.27 14.75 -5.23
C VAL A 240 8.17 13.99 -5.97
N ASP A 241 7.41 13.15 -5.29
CA ASP A 241 6.25 12.46 -5.88
C ASP A 241 5.23 13.48 -6.42
N PRO A 242 4.91 13.46 -7.72
CA PRO A 242 3.95 14.40 -8.30
C PRO A 242 2.50 14.10 -7.91
N ILE A 243 2.19 12.88 -7.45
CA ILE A 243 0.83 12.41 -7.12
C ILE A 243 0.45 12.78 -5.69
N SER A 244 1.28 12.41 -4.72
CA SER A 244 1.00 12.47 -3.28
C SER A 244 2.24 12.77 -2.42
N GLY A 245 3.18 13.57 -2.92
CA GLY A 245 4.40 13.93 -2.20
C GLY A 245 4.21 15.07 -1.17
N ALA A 246 5.15 16.01 -1.12
CA ALA A 246 5.19 17.08 -0.13
C ALA A 246 3.86 17.83 0.06
N HIS A 247 3.08 18.02 -1.01
CA HIS A 247 1.79 18.71 -0.93
C HIS A 247 0.72 17.91 -0.17
N MET A 248 0.76 16.57 -0.23
CA MET A 248 -0.11 15.69 0.56
C MET A 248 0.32 15.72 2.04
N VAL A 249 1.63 15.65 2.31
CA VAL A 249 2.17 15.74 3.68
C VAL A 249 1.84 17.08 4.32
N ALA A 250 1.88 18.19 3.57
CA ALA A 250 1.44 19.50 4.07
C ALA A 250 -0.02 19.45 4.54
N ARG A 251 -0.90 18.82 3.73
CA ARG A 251 -2.32 18.65 4.11
C ARG A 251 -2.51 17.74 5.31
N TYR A 252 -1.71 16.68 5.42
CA TYR A 252 -1.73 15.79 6.59
C TYR A 252 -1.39 16.57 7.87
N ARG A 253 -0.37 17.42 7.83
CA ARG A 253 0.04 18.27 8.96
C ARG A 253 -1.02 19.29 9.39
N GLU A 254 -1.86 19.73 8.45
CA GLU A 254 -2.98 20.66 8.72
C GLU A 254 -4.15 19.97 9.42
N LEU A 255 -4.46 18.73 9.04
CA LEU A 255 -5.72 18.08 9.41
C LEU A 255 -5.58 17.04 10.51
N VAL A 256 -4.41 16.39 10.64
CA VAL A 256 -4.22 15.29 11.59
C VAL A 256 -3.58 15.81 12.88
N PRO A 257 -4.15 15.54 14.06
CA PRO A 257 -3.57 15.94 15.33
C PRO A 257 -2.19 15.30 15.57
N ASN A 258 -1.22 16.09 16.09
CA ASN A 258 0.13 15.62 16.39
C ASN A 258 0.79 14.87 15.22
N PRO A 259 0.88 15.48 14.04
CA PRO A 259 1.29 14.79 12.81
C PRO A 259 2.76 14.34 12.89
N ASP A 260 2.98 13.04 12.76
CA ASP A 260 4.31 12.42 12.67
C ASP A 260 4.63 12.14 11.20
N THR A 261 5.54 12.92 10.62
CA THR A 261 5.81 12.88 9.18
C THR A 261 7.31 12.90 8.88
N ILE A 262 7.73 12.12 7.92
CA ILE A 262 9.06 12.10 7.33
C ILE A 262 8.93 12.38 5.84
N LEU A 263 9.69 13.34 5.32
CA LEU A 263 9.87 13.54 3.88
C LEU A 263 11.27 13.07 3.49
N LEU A 264 11.34 12.24 2.47
CA LEU A 264 12.58 11.70 1.90
C LEU A 264 12.92 12.53 0.65
N SER A 265 13.98 13.34 0.76
CA SER A 265 14.43 14.22 -0.33
C SER A 265 14.84 13.41 -1.56
N ASP A 266 14.50 13.92 -2.75
CA ASP A 266 14.79 13.33 -4.07
C ASP A 266 14.14 11.95 -4.33
N ILE A 267 13.29 11.46 -3.43
CA ILE A 267 12.56 10.21 -3.55
C ILE A 267 11.16 10.47 -4.10
N GLY A 268 10.73 9.62 -5.02
CA GLY A 268 9.44 9.69 -5.67
C GLY A 268 8.36 8.89 -4.98
N HIS A 269 7.48 8.28 -5.80
CA HIS A 269 6.24 7.65 -5.37
C HIS A 269 6.41 6.28 -4.69
N TYR A 270 7.55 5.58 -4.88
CA TYR A 270 7.80 4.25 -4.34
C TYR A 270 8.92 4.23 -3.29
N PRO A 271 8.80 4.93 -2.15
CA PRO A 271 9.89 5.07 -1.20
C PRO A 271 10.43 3.73 -0.68
N GLN A 272 9.59 2.69 -0.55
CA GLN A 272 9.99 1.35 -0.14
C GLN A 272 10.90 0.65 -1.15
N ILE A 273 10.93 1.11 -2.40
CA ILE A 273 11.80 0.62 -3.48
C ILE A 273 12.97 1.57 -3.71
N GLU A 274 12.69 2.86 -3.73
CA GLU A 274 13.66 3.92 -4.04
C GLU A 274 14.68 4.16 -2.91
N ALA A 275 14.20 4.09 -1.67
CA ALA A 275 14.99 4.35 -0.46
C ALA A 275 14.70 3.35 0.67
N PRO A 276 14.78 2.02 0.43
CA PRO A 276 14.31 1.00 1.36
C PRO A 276 15.01 1.08 2.72
N CYS A 277 16.30 1.41 2.76
CA CYS A 277 17.03 1.59 4.01
C CYS A 277 16.50 2.74 4.86
N GLN A 278 16.09 3.85 4.24
CA GLN A 278 15.53 5.01 4.94
C GLN A 278 14.12 4.67 5.45
N VAL A 279 13.28 4.06 4.62
CA VAL A 279 11.93 3.60 5.03
C VAL A 279 12.04 2.65 6.21
N LEU A 280 12.89 1.63 6.12
CA LEU A 280 13.11 0.68 7.23
C LEU A 280 13.58 1.38 8.51
N LYS A 281 14.58 2.26 8.42
CA LYS A 281 15.10 3.03 9.56
C LYS A 281 13.98 3.83 10.24
N HIS A 282 13.20 4.58 9.47
CA HIS A 282 12.14 5.42 10.02
C HIS A 282 10.96 4.59 10.54
N TYR A 283 10.61 3.48 9.88
CA TYR A 283 9.61 2.55 10.38
C TYR A 283 10.02 1.96 11.74
N LEU A 284 11.22 1.40 11.84
CA LEU A 284 11.71 0.80 13.09
C LEU A 284 11.84 1.82 14.22
N ALA A 285 12.36 3.02 13.94
CA ALA A 285 12.44 4.10 14.93
C ALA A 285 11.04 4.53 15.45
N PHE A 286 10.03 4.51 14.60
CA PHE A 286 8.65 4.74 15.02
C PHE A 286 8.17 3.65 15.97
N ARG A 287 8.40 2.40 15.62
CA ARG A 287 7.98 1.24 16.43
C ARG A 287 8.70 1.20 17.79
N ASP A 288 10.01 1.43 17.80
CA ASP A 288 10.81 1.42 19.02
C ASP A 288 10.37 2.54 20.00
N ARG A 289 9.96 3.70 19.49
CA ARG A 289 9.40 4.79 20.29
C ARG A 289 8.07 4.38 20.95
N LEU A 290 7.18 3.69 20.24
CA LEU A 290 5.90 3.24 20.80
C LEU A 290 6.09 2.22 21.93
N ILE A 291 7.08 1.33 21.81
CA ILE A 291 7.42 0.36 22.87
C ILE A 291 8.02 1.07 24.10
N SER A 292 8.83 2.12 23.87
CA SER A 292 9.53 2.85 24.95
C SER A 292 8.64 3.85 25.68
N THR A 293 7.47 4.18 25.15
CA THR A 293 6.52 5.09 25.79
C THR A 293 5.52 4.25 26.59
N PRO A 294 5.56 4.25 27.94
CA PRO A 294 4.59 3.50 28.72
C PRO A 294 3.18 4.00 28.38
N LEU A 295 2.26 3.09 28.10
CA LEU A 295 0.83 3.38 28.00
C LEU A 295 0.44 4.21 29.23
N LYS A 296 -0.02 5.44 29.03
CA LYS A 296 -0.73 6.18 30.08
C LYS A 296 -2.00 5.40 30.37
N VAL A 297 -1.94 4.49 31.35
CA VAL A 297 -3.14 3.89 31.92
C VAL A 297 -3.91 5.04 32.55
N ALA A 298 -4.98 5.46 31.93
CA ALA A 298 -5.95 6.34 32.56
C ALA A 298 -6.60 5.54 33.69
N CYS A 299 -6.11 5.74 34.91
CA CYS A 299 -6.85 5.33 36.09
C CYS A 299 -8.08 6.24 36.18
N SER A 300 -9.24 5.72 35.81
CA SER A 300 -10.56 6.29 36.08
C SER A 300 -10.95 6.01 37.51
#